data_a27b6e8e1426d984c653e3e51f23fcca
#
_entry.id   a27b6e8e1426d984c653e3e51f23fcca
#
_cell.length_a   1.000
_cell.length_b   1.000
_cell.length_c   1.000
_cell.angle_alpha   90.00
_cell.angle_beta   90.00
_cell.angle_gamma   90.00
#
_symmetry.space_group_name_H-M   'P 1'
#
loop_
_entity.id
_entity.type
_entity.pdbx_description
1 polymer ?
#
loop_
_entity_poly.entity_id
_entity_poly.type
_entity_poly.pdbx_seq_one_letter_code
_entity_poly.pdbx_strand_id
1 'polypeptide(L)'
;MKNISLTFVSIFILALSVQAQITITQADLPAAGDTFRVSIGDIFQANIDPVPTGANHTWDFSMLTPTAQNVDSIVDEAYPGSTFGLVFIDISFNPNRANQAQRAEIFGGIPPIPGANISNIYNFYYKNSSQYKQVGIGANLGGQDVPLAFDNKDIIYNFPLNYNDIDSCDADATLSLTGLGYYGFTQHRVSTVEGWGTLITPYGSFNTIKVKSVITGHDTLYLDTLGQGFGADRQLVNEYKWLGAGSGIPLLQINTTITGPSEVITSIRYQDSIRPVFAGLNEIKQDMEFIEVTPNPVSDECVVKVNLQRRLFLRTELLDVNGRVVSVLSEKFMNKGLNELSISTSGLNLKPGVYFIRSHGEQTILMQKFIVE
;
A
#
# COMPACT_ATOMS: atom_id res chain seq x y z
N MET A 1 53.22 -63.57 -16.62
CA MET A 1 52.93 -62.14 -16.73
C MET A 1 51.45 -61.99 -16.33
N LYS A 2 51.18 -61.41 -15.15
CA LYS A 2 49.79 -61.17 -14.63
C LYS A 2 49.36 -59.76 -15.05
N ASN A 3 48.31 -59.65 -15.83
CA ASN A 3 47.70 -58.40 -16.19
C ASN A 3 46.84 -57.89 -14.98
N ILE A 4 47.24 -56.76 -14.44
CA ILE A 4 46.44 -56.04 -13.42
C ILE A 4 45.57 -55.06 -14.19
N SER A 5 44.24 -55.34 -14.21
CA SER A 5 43.23 -54.48 -14.73
C SER A 5 42.86 -53.43 -13.66
N LEU A 6 43.19 -52.16 -13.91
CA LEU A 6 42.88 -51.06 -13.01
C LEU A 6 41.51 -50.53 -13.38
N THR A 7 40.49 -50.84 -12.53
CA THR A 7 39.14 -50.32 -12.71
C THR A 7 39.04 -48.93 -12.08
N PHE A 8 38.93 -47.87 -12.88
CA PHE A 8 38.64 -46.52 -12.41
C PHE A 8 37.16 -46.41 -12.04
N VAL A 9 36.86 -46.28 -10.79
CA VAL A 9 35.52 -45.92 -10.29
C VAL A 9 35.43 -44.39 -10.27
N SER A 10 34.73 -43.80 -11.25
CA SER A 10 34.38 -42.40 -11.25
C SER A 10 33.26 -42.14 -10.24
N ILE A 11 33.62 -41.56 -9.11
CA ILE A 11 32.63 -41.03 -8.14
C ILE A 11 32.06 -39.71 -8.71
N PHE A 12 30.85 -39.75 -9.21
CA PHE A 12 30.10 -38.57 -9.61
C PHE A 12 29.54 -37.92 -8.35
N ILE A 13 30.24 -36.89 -7.81
CA ILE A 13 29.72 -36.06 -6.72
C ILE A 13 28.65 -35.19 -7.30
N LEU A 14 27.36 -35.55 -7.12
CA LEU A 14 26.24 -34.65 -7.28
C LEU A 14 26.41 -33.55 -6.21
N ALA A 15 26.85 -32.37 -6.63
CA ALA A 15 26.74 -31.16 -5.82
C ALA A 15 25.24 -30.80 -5.74
N LEU A 16 24.55 -31.34 -4.77
CA LEU A 16 23.25 -30.82 -4.33
C LEU A 16 23.54 -29.42 -3.78
N SER A 17 23.14 -28.39 -4.47
CA SER A 17 23.10 -27.03 -3.92
C SER A 17 22.06 -27.06 -2.78
N VAL A 18 22.50 -27.37 -1.57
CA VAL A 18 21.72 -27.17 -0.37
C VAL A 18 21.60 -25.65 -0.21
N GLN A 19 20.46 -25.10 -0.55
CA GLN A 19 20.17 -23.72 -0.17
C GLN A 19 20.16 -23.70 1.36
N ALA A 20 21.12 -23.00 1.96
CA ALA A 20 21.15 -22.83 3.40
C ALA A 20 20.05 -21.84 3.79
N GLN A 21 19.33 -22.16 4.85
CA GLN A 21 18.45 -21.23 5.51
C GLN A 21 19.21 -19.93 5.80
N ILE A 22 18.63 -18.79 5.41
CA ILE A 22 19.19 -17.48 5.77
C ILE A 22 18.71 -17.11 7.19
N THR A 23 19.55 -16.37 7.89
CA THR A 23 19.24 -15.75 9.17
C THR A 23 19.17 -14.24 8.95
N ILE A 24 18.16 -13.58 9.48
CA ILE A 24 18.04 -12.11 9.41
C ILE A 24 18.50 -11.51 10.73
N THR A 25 19.33 -10.48 10.62
CA THR A 25 19.92 -9.74 11.73
C THR A 25 19.59 -8.25 11.63
N GLN A 26 20.02 -7.46 12.59
CA GLN A 26 19.86 -6.02 12.54
C GLN A 26 20.53 -5.37 11.29
N ALA A 27 21.60 -5.98 10.77
CA ALA A 27 22.34 -5.45 9.61
C ALA A 27 21.51 -5.55 8.31
N ASP A 28 20.52 -6.42 8.28
CA ASP A 28 19.66 -6.65 7.13
C ASP A 28 18.45 -5.71 7.11
N LEU A 29 18.25 -4.92 8.16
CA LEU A 29 17.16 -3.92 8.32
C LEU A 29 17.67 -2.50 8.04
N PRO A 30 16.76 -1.57 7.65
CA PRO A 30 17.14 -0.25 7.17
C PRO A 30 17.80 0.59 8.28
N ALA A 31 18.57 1.59 7.87
CA ALA A 31 19.14 2.62 8.71
C ALA A 31 18.79 4.03 8.20
N ALA A 32 18.92 5.04 9.04
CA ALA A 32 18.74 6.43 8.64
C ALA A 32 19.71 6.78 7.48
N GLY A 33 19.17 7.41 6.44
CA GLY A 33 19.85 7.72 5.19
C GLY A 33 19.54 6.76 4.03
N ASP A 34 18.97 5.58 4.32
CA ASP A 34 18.61 4.63 3.28
C ASP A 34 17.36 5.08 2.51
N THR A 35 17.34 4.72 1.22
CA THR A 35 16.19 4.94 0.34
C THR A 35 15.89 3.68 -0.46
N PHE A 36 14.62 3.33 -0.56
CA PHE A 36 14.16 2.14 -1.26
C PHE A 36 13.07 2.50 -2.25
N ARG A 37 13.17 1.99 -3.46
CA ARG A 37 12.07 2.08 -4.42
C ARG A 37 11.13 0.91 -4.21
N VAL A 38 9.84 1.23 -4.07
CA VAL A 38 8.78 0.28 -3.78
C VAL A 38 7.67 0.43 -4.81
N SER A 39 7.26 -0.68 -5.41
CA SER A 39 6.06 -0.76 -6.22
C SER A 39 4.87 -1.16 -5.36
N ILE A 40 3.73 -0.52 -5.62
CA ILE A 40 2.43 -0.88 -5.06
C ILE A 40 1.76 -1.83 -6.06
N GLY A 41 1.44 -3.04 -5.64
CA GLY A 41 0.80 -4.06 -6.47
C GLY A 41 -0.71 -3.87 -6.58
N ASP A 42 -1.28 -4.41 -7.64
CA ASP A 42 -2.74 -4.48 -7.81
C ASP A 42 -3.34 -5.53 -6.87
N ILE A 43 -4.13 -5.09 -5.90
CA ILE A 43 -4.78 -5.97 -4.91
C ILE A 43 -5.90 -6.84 -5.49
N PHE A 44 -6.40 -6.51 -6.68
CA PHE A 44 -7.44 -7.27 -7.39
C PHE A 44 -6.86 -8.27 -8.39
N GLN A 45 -5.53 -8.34 -8.49
CA GLN A 45 -4.87 -9.30 -9.37
C GLN A 45 -5.17 -10.74 -8.92
N ALA A 46 -5.60 -11.57 -9.86
CA ALA A 46 -5.88 -12.98 -9.59
C ALA A 46 -4.61 -13.78 -9.25
N ASN A 47 -4.78 -14.87 -8.50
CA ASN A 47 -3.75 -15.84 -8.16
C ASN A 47 -2.62 -15.30 -7.26
N ILE A 48 -2.87 -14.28 -6.47
CA ILE A 48 -1.97 -13.84 -5.41
C ILE A 48 -2.35 -14.57 -4.12
N ASP A 49 -1.53 -15.51 -3.69
CA ASP A 49 -1.74 -16.29 -2.46
C ASP A 49 -0.53 -16.17 -1.54
N PRO A 50 -0.61 -15.39 -0.44
CA PRO A 50 0.47 -15.26 0.52
C PRO A 50 0.55 -16.42 1.53
N VAL A 51 -0.45 -17.32 1.58
CA VAL A 51 -0.58 -18.34 2.63
C VAL A 51 0.46 -19.46 2.56
N PRO A 52 0.84 -20.00 1.38
CA PRO A 52 1.78 -21.13 1.31
C PRO A 52 3.09 -20.84 2.04
N THR A 53 3.56 -21.85 2.79
CA THR A 53 4.69 -21.72 3.71
C THR A 53 5.51 -23.01 3.77
N GLY A 54 6.63 -23.02 4.52
CA GLY A 54 7.47 -24.17 4.77
C GLY A 54 8.95 -23.95 4.42
N ALA A 55 9.73 -25.01 4.65
CA ALA A 55 11.16 -25.02 4.38
C ALA A 55 11.44 -25.20 2.87
N ASN A 56 12.43 -24.47 2.35
CA ASN A 56 12.86 -24.55 0.94
C ASN A 56 11.69 -24.36 -0.05
N HIS A 57 10.79 -23.43 0.28
CA HIS A 57 9.62 -23.12 -0.53
C HIS A 57 9.97 -22.13 -1.65
N THR A 58 9.25 -22.20 -2.78
CA THR A 58 9.34 -21.20 -3.84
C THR A 58 8.02 -20.44 -3.90
N TRP A 59 8.08 -19.12 -3.64
CA TRP A 59 6.97 -18.20 -3.79
C TRP A 59 7.16 -17.44 -5.09
N ASP A 60 6.31 -17.72 -6.08
CA ASP A 60 6.38 -17.06 -7.39
C ASP A 60 5.32 -15.96 -7.50
N PHE A 61 5.77 -14.73 -7.33
CA PHE A 61 5.00 -13.51 -7.53
C PHE A 61 5.55 -12.68 -8.71
N SER A 62 6.20 -13.34 -9.67
CA SER A 62 6.77 -12.68 -10.87
C SER A 62 5.75 -11.93 -11.70
N MET A 63 4.48 -12.30 -11.57
CA MET A 63 3.35 -11.71 -12.32
C MET A 63 2.77 -10.45 -11.66
N LEU A 64 3.29 -10.00 -10.50
CA LEU A 64 2.79 -8.80 -9.84
C LEU A 64 2.83 -7.58 -10.78
N THR A 65 1.69 -6.91 -10.88
CA THR A 65 1.52 -5.71 -11.70
C THR A 65 1.55 -4.46 -10.81
N PRO A 66 2.47 -3.51 -11.03
CA PRO A 66 2.51 -2.29 -10.26
C PRO A 66 1.42 -1.31 -10.70
N THR A 67 0.71 -0.73 -9.75
CA THR A 67 -0.24 0.38 -9.94
C THR A 67 0.38 1.73 -9.67
N ALA A 68 1.41 1.78 -8.81
CA ALA A 68 2.16 2.97 -8.47
C ALA A 68 3.59 2.61 -8.02
N GLN A 69 4.48 3.59 -7.99
CA GLN A 69 5.79 3.47 -7.35
C GLN A 69 6.01 4.63 -6.38
N ASN A 70 6.60 4.30 -5.23
CA ASN A 70 7.02 5.25 -4.21
C ASN A 70 8.52 5.10 -3.93
N VAL A 71 9.09 6.12 -3.30
CA VAL A 71 10.43 6.03 -2.70
C VAL A 71 10.24 6.13 -1.19
N ASP A 72 10.51 5.03 -0.51
CA ASP A 72 10.57 5.01 0.95
C ASP A 72 11.92 5.56 1.39
N SER A 73 11.92 6.61 2.18
CA SER A 73 13.12 7.19 2.76
C SER A 73 13.11 6.96 4.25
N ILE A 74 14.19 6.39 4.75
CA ILE A 74 14.44 6.24 6.17
C ILE A 74 15.28 7.43 6.59
N VAL A 75 14.77 8.23 7.52
CA VAL A 75 15.40 9.46 7.94
C VAL A 75 15.81 9.38 9.41
N ASP A 76 16.65 10.31 9.85
CA ASP A 76 16.98 10.50 11.25
C ASP A 76 15.73 10.88 12.06
N GLU A 77 15.68 10.54 13.34
CA GLU A 77 14.52 10.82 14.21
C GLU A 77 14.23 12.31 14.38
N ALA A 78 15.23 13.17 14.20
CA ALA A 78 15.07 14.62 14.28
C ALA A 78 14.59 15.26 12.97
N TYR A 79 14.67 14.55 11.84
CA TYR A 79 14.34 15.08 10.52
C TYR A 79 12.88 15.54 10.37
N PRO A 80 11.87 14.83 10.91
CA PRO A 80 10.46 15.22 10.74
C PRO A 80 10.10 16.55 11.43
N GLY A 81 10.86 16.97 12.45
CA GLY A 81 10.63 18.20 13.20
C GLY A 81 11.32 18.18 14.56
N SER A 82 11.65 19.36 15.08
CA SER A 82 12.36 19.50 16.35
C SER A 82 11.60 18.94 17.55
N THR A 83 10.27 19.03 17.56
CA THR A 83 9.43 18.48 18.62
C THR A 83 9.57 16.96 18.70
N PHE A 84 9.57 16.29 17.55
CA PHE A 84 9.76 14.85 17.48
C PHE A 84 11.18 14.46 17.89
N GLY A 85 12.19 15.20 17.41
CA GLY A 85 13.59 15.01 17.80
C GLY A 85 13.82 15.14 19.30
N LEU A 86 13.06 15.97 20.02
CA LEU A 86 13.16 16.06 21.48
C LEU A 86 12.56 14.85 22.20
N VAL A 87 11.43 14.32 21.71
CA VAL A 87 10.73 13.18 22.34
C VAL A 87 11.41 11.86 22.02
N PHE A 88 11.87 11.69 20.77
CA PHE A 88 12.45 10.44 20.27
C PHE A 88 13.98 10.43 20.20
N ILE A 89 14.65 11.44 20.73
CA ILE A 89 16.11 11.60 20.69
C ILE A 89 16.85 10.30 21.05
N ASP A 90 17.83 9.91 20.23
CA ASP A 90 18.63 8.68 20.44
C ASP A 90 19.71 8.86 21.51
N ILE A 91 19.29 8.95 22.76
CA ILE A 91 20.17 8.94 23.93
C ILE A 91 19.80 7.79 24.87
N SER A 92 20.82 7.21 25.52
CA SER A 92 20.69 5.93 26.23
C SER A 92 19.67 5.92 27.36
N PHE A 93 19.39 7.04 27.99
CA PHE A 93 18.42 7.16 29.09
C PHE A 93 17.00 7.55 28.62
N ASN A 94 16.78 7.80 27.32
CA ASN A 94 15.45 8.09 26.81
C ASN A 94 14.67 6.78 26.60
N PRO A 95 13.57 6.52 27.30
CA PRO A 95 12.76 5.31 27.11
C PRO A 95 12.05 5.27 25.74
N ASN A 96 11.90 6.41 25.09
CA ASN A 96 11.23 6.57 23.80
C ASN A 96 12.22 6.74 22.64
N ARG A 97 13.52 6.48 22.90
CA ARG A 97 14.57 6.67 21.88
C ARG A 97 14.26 5.96 20.56
N ALA A 98 14.41 6.69 19.48
CA ALA A 98 14.42 6.17 18.12
C ALA A 98 15.78 6.44 17.48
N ASN A 99 16.20 5.66 16.51
CA ASN A 99 17.39 5.95 15.70
C ASN A 99 17.07 6.03 14.22
N GLN A 100 15.77 6.02 13.89
CA GLN A 100 15.29 6.25 12.54
C GLN A 100 13.79 6.56 12.55
N ALA A 101 13.33 7.25 11.51
CA ALA A 101 11.93 7.52 11.26
C ALA A 101 11.59 7.24 9.78
N GLN A 102 10.36 6.85 9.54
CA GLN A 102 9.84 6.62 8.20
C GLN A 102 8.49 7.32 8.03
N ARG A 103 8.32 8.00 6.92
CA ARG A 103 7.02 8.62 6.60
C ARG A 103 5.93 7.56 6.50
N ALA A 104 4.77 7.85 7.09
CA ALA A 104 3.57 7.03 7.03
C ALA A 104 2.43 7.80 6.33
N GLU A 105 1.51 7.05 5.73
CA GLU A 105 0.34 7.64 5.07
C GLU A 105 -0.85 7.80 6.04
N ILE A 106 -0.88 7.00 7.10
CA ILE A 106 -1.98 6.94 8.06
C ILE A 106 -1.43 7.09 9.48
N PHE A 107 -2.06 7.92 10.29
CA PHE A 107 -1.75 8.08 11.70
C PHE A 107 -2.41 6.94 12.49
N GLY A 108 -1.66 5.84 12.71
CA GLY A 108 -1.89 4.74 13.68
C GLY A 108 -3.26 4.10 13.60
N GLY A 109 -4.18 4.11 12.93
CA GLY A 109 -5.55 3.57 13.02
C GLY A 109 -6.55 4.59 13.49
N ILE A 110 -6.15 5.83 13.72
CA ILE A 110 -7.07 6.93 14.03
C ILE A 110 -7.95 7.18 12.80
N PRO A 111 -9.27 7.05 12.92
CA PRO A 111 -10.16 7.46 11.87
C PRO A 111 -9.98 8.96 11.59
N PRO A 112 -10.21 9.43 10.35
CA PRO A 112 -10.15 10.85 10.05
C PRO A 112 -11.03 11.64 11.03
N ILE A 113 -10.42 12.49 11.85
CA ILE A 113 -11.15 13.36 12.76
C ILE A 113 -11.76 14.48 11.92
N PRO A 114 -13.10 14.62 11.86
CA PRO A 114 -13.74 15.66 11.08
C PRO A 114 -13.21 17.05 11.50
N GLY A 115 -12.67 17.80 10.53
CA GLY A 115 -12.12 19.13 10.77
C GLY A 115 -10.67 19.18 11.26
N ALA A 116 -10.02 18.04 11.55
CA ALA A 116 -8.58 18.01 11.85
C ALA A 116 -7.77 17.81 10.56
N ASN A 117 -6.86 18.73 10.28
CA ASN A 117 -5.87 18.56 9.22
C ASN A 117 -4.68 17.79 9.79
N ILE A 118 -4.58 16.51 9.46
CA ILE A 118 -3.47 15.63 9.86
C ILE A 118 -2.50 15.54 8.69
N SER A 119 -1.25 15.86 8.92
CA SER A 119 -0.19 15.83 7.92
C SER A 119 1.15 15.46 8.55
N ASN A 120 2.18 15.29 7.72
CA ASN A 120 3.54 15.02 8.16
C ASN A 120 3.64 13.84 9.15
N ILE A 121 3.03 12.71 8.80
CA ILE A 121 2.95 11.53 9.66
C ILE A 121 4.23 10.73 9.51
N TYR A 122 4.84 10.36 10.66
CA TYR A 122 6.03 9.53 10.72
C TYR A 122 5.89 8.45 11.79
N ASN A 123 6.35 7.25 11.47
CA ASN A 123 6.61 6.18 12.42
C ASN A 123 8.06 6.27 12.89
N PHE A 124 8.27 6.16 14.20
CA PHE A 124 9.59 6.21 14.83
C PHE A 124 10.00 4.81 15.26
N TYR A 125 11.22 4.41 14.87
CA TYR A 125 11.73 3.08 15.13
C TYR A 125 13.06 3.13 15.88
N TYR A 126 13.26 2.12 16.69
CA TYR A 126 14.54 1.87 17.32
C TYR A 126 15.06 0.48 16.93
N LYS A 127 16.28 0.45 16.41
CA LYS A 127 16.97 -0.76 15.98
C LYS A 127 18.27 -0.93 16.77
N ASN A 128 18.49 -2.13 17.30
CA ASN A 128 19.76 -2.54 17.91
C ASN A 128 20.04 -4.02 17.59
N SER A 129 21.13 -4.58 18.18
CA SER A 129 21.52 -5.98 17.93
C SER A 129 20.50 -7.03 18.38
N SER A 130 19.54 -6.66 19.21
CA SER A 130 18.56 -7.58 19.77
C SER A 130 17.17 -7.40 19.17
N GLN A 131 16.79 -6.18 18.78
CA GLN A 131 15.42 -5.87 18.42
C GLN A 131 15.30 -4.79 17.34
N TYR A 132 14.22 -4.90 16.57
CA TYR A 132 13.65 -3.82 15.76
C TYR A 132 12.23 -3.55 16.23
N LYS A 133 11.96 -2.33 16.70
CA LYS A 133 10.68 -1.97 17.31
C LYS A 133 10.22 -0.59 16.90
N GLN A 134 8.90 -0.42 16.81
CA GLN A 134 8.27 0.89 16.72
C GLN A 134 8.12 1.46 18.12
N VAL A 135 8.57 2.70 18.31
CA VAL A 135 8.57 3.36 19.62
C VAL A 135 7.54 4.49 19.72
N GLY A 136 6.98 4.89 18.59
CA GLY A 136 5.97 5.91 18.55
C GLY A 136 5.59 6.32 17.14
N ILE A 137 4.68 7.27 17.08
CA ILE A 137 4.19 7.94 15.87
C ILE A 137 4.25 9.44 16.12
N GLY A 138 4.51 10.21 15.07
CA GLY A 138 4.38 11.67 15.10
C GLY A 138 3.54 12.15 13.95
N ALA A 139 2.76 13.20 14.16
CA ALA A 139 1.99 13.84 13.12
C ALA A 139 1.85 15.34 13.38
N ASN A 140 1.60 16.11 12.34
CA ASN A 140 1.20 17.49 12.45
C ASN A 140 -0.32 17.58 12.47
N LEU A 141 -0.89 18.10 13.56
CA LEU A 141 -2.31 18.28 13.78
C LEU A 141 -2.61 19.79 13.76
N GLY A 142 -3.21 20.28 12.68
CA GLY A 142 -3.60 21.68 12.57
C GLY A 142 -2.45 22.69 12.69
N GLY A 143 -1.24 22.32 12.29
CA GLY A 143 -0.04 23.14 12.37
C GLY A 143 0.85 22.88 13.60
N GLN A 144 0.43 22.00 14.51
CA GLN A 144 1.22 21.60 15.67
C GLN A 144 1.74 20.18 15.54
N ASP A 145 3.02 19.98 15.84
CA ASP A 145 3.63 18.66 15.90
C ASP A 145 3.21 17.94 17.17
N VAL A 146 2.60 16.78 17.01
CA VAL A 146 2.08 15.95 18.11
C VAL A 146 2.80 14.60 18.08
N PRO A 147 3.75 14.36 18.99
CA PRO A 147 4.36 13.06 19.18
C PRO A 147 3.45 12.18 20.04
N LEU A 148 3.29 10.91 19.62
CA LEU A 148 2.63 9.85 20.37
C LEU A 148 3.67 8.77 20.64
N ALA A 149 4.35 8.86 21.77
CA ALA A 149 5.27 7.83 22.23
C ALA A 149 4.47 6.63 22.76
N PHE A 150 4.86 5.42 22.40
CA PHE A 150 4.22 4.21 22.90
C PHE A 150 4.65 3.95 24.35
N ASP A 151 3.72 3.60 25.21
CA ASP A 151 4.01 3.19 26.58
C ASP A 151 4.70 1.82 26.55
N ASN A 152 4.07 0.81 25.98
CA ASN A 152 4.69 -0.44 25.57
C ASN A 152 4.99 -0.42 24.07
N LYS A 153 6.25 -0.78 23.70
CA LYS A 153 6.74 -0.65 22.33
C LYS A 153 6.31 -1.83 21.47
N ASP A 154 5.93 -1.60 20.21
CA ASP A 154 5.64 -2.68 19.25
C ASP A 154 6.94 -3.33 18.77
N ILE A 155 7.30 -4.47 19.33
CA ILE A 155 8.47 -5.26 18.90
C ILE A 155 8.11 -5.98 17.62
N ILE A 156 8.69 -5.50 16.50
CA ILE A 156 8.43 -6.07 15.17
C ILE A 156 9.27 -7.32 14.96
N TYR A 157 10.55 -7.27 15.39
CA TYR A 157 11.48 -8.40 15.29
C TYR A 157 12.39 -8.49 16.53
N ASN A 158 12.61 -9.70 17.01
CA ASN A 158 13.73 -10.07 17.86
C ASN A 158 14.83 -10.72 17.00
N PHE A 159 16.09 -10.35 17.21
CA PHE A 159 17.21 -10.86 16.44
C PHE A 159 18.04 -11.90 17.20
N PRO A 160 18.62 -12.87 16.49
CA PRO A 160 18.46 -13.17 15.05
C PRO A 160 17.11 -13.82 14.74
N LEU A 161 16.55 -13.58 13.54
CA LEU A 161 15.35 -14.26 13.06
C LEU A 161 15.75 -15.54 12.33
N ASN A 162 15.23 -16.67 12.78
CA ASN A 162 15.42 -17.99 12.18
C ASN A 162 14.08 -18.66 11.90
N TYR A 163 14.07 -19.60 11.00
CA TYR A 163 12.88 -20.41 10.71
C TYR A 163 12.35 -21.12 11.97
N ASN A 164 11.03 -21.09 12.16
CA ASN A 164 10.25 -21.52 13.32
C ASN A 164 10.33 -20.63 14.57
N ASP A 165 11.01 -19.47 14.51
CA ASP A 165 10.91 -18.51 15.60
C ASP A 165 9.48 -17.99 15.72
N ILE A 166 9.00 -17.86 16.96
CA ILE A 166 7.69 -17.32 17.30
C ILE A 166 7.88 -16.30 18.42
N ASP A 167 7.39 -15.09 18.18
CA ASP A 167 7.43 -14.00 19.15
C ASP A 167 6.06 -13.35 19.29
N SER A 168 5.80 -12.76 20.46
CA SER A 168 4.61 -11.93 20.68
C SER A 168 4.94 -10.70 21.50
N CYS A 169 4.21 -9.62 21.28
CA CYS A 169 4.29 -8.42 22.10
C CYS A 169 2.94 -7.69 22.17
N ASP A 170 2.78 -6.96 23.25
CA ASP A 170 1.71 -6.00 23.45
C ASP A 170 2.28 -4.59 23.31
N ALA A 171 1.58 -3.73 22.60
CA ALA A 171 1.91 -2.32 22.44
C ALA A 171 0.69 -1.47 22.76
N ASP A 172 0.94 -0.33 23.37
CA ASP A 172 -0.12 0.64 23.69
C ASP A 172 0.42 2.06 23.71
N ALA A 173 -0.45 3.00 23.53
CA ALA A 173 -0.16 4.42 23.71
C ALA A 173 -1.41 5.19 24.05
N THR A 174 -1.21 6.33 24.74
CA THR A 174 -2.27 7.26 25.06
C THR A 174 -1.86 8.69 24.73
N LEU A 175 -2.80 9.46 24.20
CA LEU A 175 -2.64 10.86 23.86
C LEU A 175 -3.81 11.65 24.40
N SER A 176 -3.53 12.64 25.27
CA SER A 176 -4.52 13.58 25.74
C SER A 176 -4.21 14.97 25.21
N LEU A 177 -5.14 15.55 24.49
CA LEU A 177 -5.04 16.91 23.95
C LEU A 177 -6.09 17.78 24.60
N THR A 178 -5.65 18.71 25.45
CA THR A 178 -6.53 19.61 26.23
C THR A 178 -7.50 20.34 25.30
N GLY A 179 -8.81 20.20 25.55
CA GLY A 179 -9.87 20.83 24.78
C GLY A 179 -10.22 20.13 23.46
N LEU A 180 -9.51 19.04 23.10
CA LEU A 180 -9.83 18.22 21.93
C LEU A 180 -10.32 16.83 22.34
N GLY A 181 -9.63 16.20 23.29
CA GLY A 181 -10.04 14.89 23.77
C GLY A 181 -8.87 13.95 24.10
N TYR A 182 -9.20 12.68 24.15
CA TYR A 182 -8.29 11.59 24.47
C TYR A 182 -8.32 10.55 23.34
N TYR A 183 -7.15 10.06 22.97
CA TYR A 183 -7.00 8.90 22.12
C TYR A 183 -6.09 7.88 22.79
N GLY A 184 -6.47 6.61 22.73
CA GLY A 184 -5.65 5.50 23.20
C GLY A 184 -5.80 4.31 22.28
N PHE A 185 -4.77 3.49 22.20
CA PHE A 185 -4.87 2.19 21.55
C PHE A 185 -4.13 1.11 22.34
N THR A 186 -4.59 -0.11 22.16
CA THR A 186 -3.85 -1.33 22.51
C THR A 186 -3.69 -2.18 21.26
N GLN A 187 -2.57 -2.90 21.17
CA GLN A 187 -2.27 -3.77 20.05
C GLN A 187 -1.58 -5.04 20.55
N HIS A 188 -1.96 -6.18 20.02
CA HIS A 188 -1.28 -7.45 20.23
C HIS A 188 -0.76 -7.96 18.89
N ARG A 189 0.55 -8.28 18.83
CA ARG A 189 1.23 -8.83 17.65
C ARG A 189 1.77 -10.22 17.99
N VAL A 190 1.49 -11.19 17.12
CA VAL A 190 2.13 -12.51 17.12
C VAL A 190 2.84 -12.69 15.79
N SER A 191 4.15 -12.83 15.82
CA SER A 191 4.99 -13.00 14.63
C SER A 191 5.58 -14.42 14.61
N THR A 192 5.48 -15.08 13.45
CA THR A 192 6.03 -16.43 13.21
C THR A 192 6.89 -16.41 11.95
N VAL A 193 8.11 -16.92 12.04
CA VAL A 193 8.94 -17.18 10.85
C VAL A 193 8.51 -18.52 10.28
N GLU A 194 7.54 -18.51 9.39
CA GLU A 194 6.80 -19.70 8.94
C GLU A 194 7.39 -20.39 7.71
N GLY A 195 8.42 -19.80 7.10
CA GLY A 195 9.04 -20.38 5.91
C GLY A 195 10.38 -19.77 5.55
N TRP A 196 11.13 -20.46 4.71
CA TRP A 196 12.32 -19.96 4.04
C TRP A 196 12.45 -20.60 2.66
N GLY A 197 13.12 -19.90 1.75
CA GLY A 197 13.34 -20.39 0.39
C GLY A 197 13.48 -19.27 -0.62
N THR A 198 12.98 -19.48 -1.82
CA THR A 198 13.12 -18.56 -2.94
C THR A 198 11.86 -17.73 -3.13
N LEU A 199 11.99 -16.40 -3.08
CA LEU A 199 10.99 -15.45 -3.50
C LEU A 199 11.31 -14.99 -4.92
N ILE A 200 10.33 -15.04 -5.82
CA ILE A 200 10.41 -14.48 -7.18
C ILE A 200 9.41 -13.33 -7.28
N THR A 201 9.89 -12.14 -7.62
CA THR A 201 9.08 -10.93 -7.88
C THR A 201 9.44 -10.37 -9.24
N PRO A 202 8.71 -9.37 -9.78
CA PRO A 202 9.13 -8.69 -11.01
C PRO A 202 10.51 -8.03 -10.91
N TYR A 203 11.02 -7.79 -9.70
CA TYR A 203 12.34 -7.23 -9.44
C TYR A 203 13.48 -8.26 -9.58
N GLY A 204 13.18 -9.52 -9.22
CA GLY A 204 14.18 -10.59 -9.27
C GLY A 204 13.82 -11.81 -8.44
N SER A 205 14.82 -12.67 -8.25
CA SER A 205 14.73 -13.88 -7.45
C SER A 205 15.68 -13.78 -6.26
N PHE A 206 15.20 -14.08 -5.05
CA PHE A 206 15.88 -13.81 -3.78
C PHE A 206 15.75 -14.97 -2.82
N ASN A 207 16.80 -15.23 -2.04
CA ASN A 207 16.70 -16.10 -0.88
C ASN A 207 16.08 -15.30 0.28
N THR A 208 15.00 -15.82 0.86
CA THR A 208 14.22 -15.12 1.88
C THR A 208 13.81 -16.02 3.03
N ILE A 209 13.53 -15.41 4.19
CA ILE A 209 12.62 -15.97 5.18
C ILE A 209 11.27 -15.29 5.04
N LYS A 210 10.20 -16.02 5.35
CA LYS A 210 8.83 -15.52 5.38
C LYS A 210 8.37 -15.36 6.81
N VAL A 211 8.02 -14.13 7.18
CA VAL A 211 7.45 -13.80 8.49
C VAL A 211 5.97 -13.49 8.32
N LYS A 212 5.13 -14.17 9.09
CA LYS A 212 3.71 -13.82 9.24
C LYS A 212 3.51 -13.15 10.59
N SER A 213 2.93 -11.96 10.61
CA SER A 213 2.50 -11.31 11.85
C SER A 213 0.98 -11.16 11.86
N VAL A 214 0.35 -11.69 12.91
CA VAL A 214 -1.07 -11.52 13.19
C VAL A 214 -1.21 -10.35 14.16
N ILE A 215 -1.95 -9.33 13.79
CA ILE A 215 -2.09 -8.11 14.56
C ILE A 215 -3.56 -7.88 14.86
N THR A 216 -3.87 -7.75 16.15
CA THR A 216 -5.18 -7.32 16.66
C THR A 216 -5.02 -6.05 17.47
N GLY A 217 -6.06 -5.28 17.65
CA GLY A 217 -5.99 -4.05 18.43
C GLY A 217 -7.36 -3.49 18.77
N HIS A 218 -7.34 -2.52 19.67
CA HIS A 218 -8.51 -1.79 20.10
C HIS A 218 -8.17 -0.31 20.18
N ASP A 219 -9.01 0.55 19.60
CA ASP A 219 -8.88 2.01 19.68
C ASP A 219 -9.94 2.58 20.61
N THR A 220 -9.54 3.58 21.40
CA THR A 220 -10.44 4.37 22.23
C THR A 220 -10.28 5.84 21.89
N LEU A 221 -11.38 6.50 21.58
CA LEU A 221 -11.43 7.93 21.30
C LEU A 221 -12.46 8.58 22.20
N TYR A 222 -12.10 9.66 22.87
CA TYR A 222 -13.03 10.54 23.60
C TYR A 222 -12.88 11.96 23.07
N LEU A 223 -13.97 12.60 22.73
CA LEU A 223 -14.00 13.97 22.21
C LEU A 223 -14.63 14.91 23.25
N ASP A 224 -13.86 15.88 23.74
CA ASP A 224 -14.31 16.87 24.74
C ASP A 224 -15.52 17.67 24.23
N THR A 225 -15.52 18.00 22.93
CA THR A 225 -16.59 18.78 22.28
C THR A 225 -17.93 18.04 22.22
N LEU A 226 -17.90 16.71 22.23
CA LEU A 226 -19.10 15.87 22.21
C LEU A 226 -19.47 15.32 23.58
N GLY A 227 -18.54 15.36 24.56
CA GLY A 227 -18.69 14.75 25.85
C GLY A 227 -18.89 13.22 25.79
N GLN A 228 -18.42 12.59 24.73
CA GLN A 228 -18.64 11.16 24.47
C GLN A 228 -17.35 10.46 24.06
N GLY A 229 -17.24 9.19 24.48
CA GLY A 229 -16.16 8.28 24.07
C GLY A 229 -16.67 7.13 23.22
N PHE A 230 -15.81 6.65 22.36
CA PHE A 230 -16.03 5.51 21.46
C PHE A 230 -14.86 4.56 21.58
N GLY A 231 -15.15 3.26 21.67
CA GLY A 231 -14.14 2.20 21.55
C GLY A 231 -14.50 1.27 20.39
N ALA A 232 -13.49 0.84 19.65
CA ALA A 232 -13.69 -0.10 18.54
C ALA A 232 -12.50 -1.04 18.40
N ASP A 233 -12.80 -2.32 18.17
CA ASP A 233 -11.78 -3.27 17.80
C ASP A 233 -11.33 -3.01 16.36
N ARG A 234 -10.00 -3.03 16.14
CA ARG A 234 -9.42 -3.00 14.80
C ARG A 234 -9.70 -4.30 14.07
N GLN A 235 -9.88 -4.21 12.77
CA GLN A 235 -9.89 -5.42 11.97
C GLN A 235 -8.56 -6.17 12.14
N LEU A 236 -8.64 -7.50 12.29
CA LEU A 236 -7.45 -8.34 12.32
C LEU A 236 -6.67 -8.17 11.01
N VAL A 237 -5.37 -7.93 11.13
CA VAL A 237 -4.45 -7.81 9.99
C VAL A 237 -3.44 -8.95 10.06
N ASN A 238 -3.31 -9.69 8.97
CA ASN A 238 -2.15 -10.56 8.74
C ASN A 238 -1.16 -9.81 7.84
N GLU A 239 0.06 -9.63 8.33
CA GLU A 239 1.19 -9.12 7.55
C GLU A 239 2.06 -10.29 7.12
N TYR A 240 2.22 -10.52 5.83
CA TYR A 240 3.15 -11.48 5.25
C TYR A 240 4.34 -10.72 4.69
N LYS A 241 5.54 -10.96 5.21
CA LYS A 241 6.77 -10.25 4.84
C LYS A 241 7.85 -11.24 4.44
N TRP A 242 8.43 -11.05 3.28
CA TRP A 242 9.61 -11.79 2.82
C TRP A 242 10.85 -10.93 3.01
N LEU A 243 11.73 -11.37 3.90
CA LEU A 243 12.96 -10.67 4.27
C LEU A 243 14.16 -11.34 3.62
N GLY A 244 15.01 -10.57 2.98
CA GLY A 244 16.26 -11.02 2.38
C GLY A 244 17.47 -10.44 3.11
N ALA A 245 18.60 -11.13 3.07
CA ALA A 245 19.84 -10.61 3.61
C ALA A 245 20.25 -9.31 2.89
N GLY A 246 20.53 -8.26 3.66
CA GLY A 246 20.93 -6.95 3.15
C GLY A 246 19.87 -6.19 2.36
N SER A 247 18.61 -6.64 2.40
CA SER A 247 17.53 -5.98 1.63
C SER A 247 17.05 -4.65 2.22
N GLY A 248 17.32 -4.41 3.49
CA GLY A 248 16.89 -3.22 4.22
C GLY A 248 15.42 -3.27 4.61
N ILE A 249 14.52 -3.32 3.66
CA ILE A 249 13.06 -3.46 3.87
C ILE A 249 12.59 -4.81 3.33
N PRO A 250 11.36 -5.26 3.63
CA PRO A 250 10.83 -6.47 3.01
C PRO A 250 10.89 -6.40 1.49
N LEU A 251 11.39 -7.48 0.87
CA LEU A 251 11.39 -7.63 -0.60
C LEU A 251 9.97 -7.69 -1.16
N LEU A 252 9.06 -8.29 -0.39
CA LEU A 252 7.62 -8.30 -0.62
C LEU A 252 6.90 -8.22 0.72
N GLN A 253 5.85 -7.43 0.78
CA GLN A 253 4.89 -7.38 1.88
C GLN A 253 3.48 -7.46 1.32
N ILE A 254 2.68 -8.38 1.83
CA ILE A 254 1.26 -8.50 1.53
C ILE A 254 0.51 -8.41 2.85
N ASN A 255 -0.42 -7.48 2.96
CA ASN A 255 -1.32 -7.38 4.10
C ASN A 255 -2.69 -7.89 3.70
N THR A 256 -3.31 -8.62 4.62
CA THR A 256 -4.66 -9.15 4.45
C THR A 256 -5.49 -8.85 5.68
N THR A 257 -6.81 -8.92 5.53
CA THR A 257 -7.76 -8.86 6.63
C THR A 257 -8.80 -9.96 6.50
N ILE A 258 -9.44 -10.32 7.60
CA ILE A 258 -10.53 -11.30 7.59
C ILE A 258 -11.87 -10.58 7.40
N THR A 259 -12.56 -10.89 6.33
CA THR A 259 -13.89 -10.37 6.03
C THR A 259 -14.86 -11.54 5.85
N GLY A 260 -15.70 -11.78 6.86
CA GLY A 260 -16.55 -12.96 6.91
C GLY A 260 -15.72 -14.25 6.92
N PRO A 261 -15.96 -15.22 6.03
CA PRO A 261 -15.20 -16.46 5.95
C PRO A 261 -13.89 -16.34 5.14
N SER A 262 -13.62 -15.20 4.54
CA SER A 262 -12.52 -15.03 3.58
C SER A 262 -11.42 -14.12 4.09
N GLU A 263 -10.20 -14.47 3.77
CA GLU A 263 -9.02 -13.61 3.90
C GLU A 263 -8.89 -12.79 2.61
N VAL A 264 -8.85 -11.45 2.74
CA VAL A 264 -8.85 -10.50 1.62
C VAL A 264 -7.58 -9.68 1.64
N ILE A 265 -6.90 -9.56 0.52
CA ILE A 265 -5.70 -8.73 0.36
C ILE A 265 -6.10 -7.25 0.44
N THR A 266 -5.42 -6.51 1.30
CA THR A 266 -5.64 -5.06 1.50
C THR A 266 -4.49 -4.21 0.96
N SER A 267 -3.28 -4.77 0.89
CA SER A 267 -2.14 -4.09 0.27
C SER A 267 -1.08 -5.07 -0.22
N ILE A 268 -0.39 -4.70 -1.28
CA ILE A 268 0.78 -5.40 -1.82
C ILE A 268 1.86 -4.35 -2.05
N ARG A 269 3.04 -4.55 -1.48
CA ARG A 269 4.22 -3.70 -1.65
C ARG A 269 5.45 -4.57 -1.88
N TYR A 270 6.26 -4.24 -2.87
CA TYR A 270 7.50 -4.97 -3.14
C TYR A 270 8.61 -4.03 -3.59
N GLN A 271 9.85 -4.39 -3.24
CA GLN A 271 11.03 -3.68 -3.76
C GLN A 271 11.08 -3.81 -5.28
N ASP A 272 11.47 -2.72 -5.94
CA ASP A 272 11.55 -2.70 -7.38
C ASP A 272 12.66 -1.75 -7.88
N SER A 273 13.04 -1.90 -9.15
CA SER A 273 13.84 -0.93 -9.89
C SER A 273 12.98 0.23 -10.38
N ILE A 274 13.62 1.29 -10.89
CA ILE A 274 12.90 2.32 -11.64
C ILE A 274 12.19 1.65 -12.80
N ARG A 275 10.87 1.64 -12.76
CA ARG A 275 10.05 1.34 -13.90
C ARG A 275 9.48 2.66 -14.40
N PRO A 276 9.36 2.88 -15.71
CA PRO A 276 8.43 3.87 -16.19
C PRO A 276 7.03 3.38 -15.74
N VAL A 277 6.65 3.71 -14.52
CA VAL A 277 5.25 3.69 -14.14
C VAL A 277 4.70 4.83 -14.98
N PHE A 278 4.15 4.49 -16.13
CA PHE A 278 3.31 5.42 -16.84
C PHE A 278 2.15 5.70 -15.89
N ALA A 279 2.29 6.77 -15.13
CA ALA A 279 1.17 7.41 -14.47
C ALA A 279 0.26 7.92 -15.61
N GLY A 280 -0.72 7.17 -15.93
CA GLY A 280 -1.57 7.35 -17.08
C GLY A 280 -1.01 6.58 -18.30
N LEU A 281 -1.84 5.71 -18.79
CA LEU A 281 -1.67 4.83 -19.94
C LEU A 281 -0.80 3.59 -19.60
N ASN A 282 -1.28 2.75 -18.67
CA ASN A 282 -1.60 1.44 -19.21
C ASN A 282 -2.21 1.74 -20.59
N GLU A 283 -1.73 1.09 -21.65
CA GLU A 283 -2.69 0.64 -22.64
C GLU A 283 -3.66 -0.32 -21.90
N ILE A 284 -4.53 0.21 -21.07
CA ILE A 284 -5.90 -0.20 -21.05
C ILE A 284 -6.18 -0.12 -22.53
N LYS A 285 -6.33 -1.25 -23.20
CA LYS A 285 -7.00 -1.29 -24.50
C LYS A 285 -8.17 -0.38 -24.27
N GLN A 286 -8.05 0.89 -24.73
CA GLN A 286 -9.03 1.90 -24.37
C GLN A 286 -10.28 1.39 -25.02
N ASP A 287 -11.14 0.76 -24.21
CA ASP A 287 -12.43 0.27 -24.70
C ASP A 287 -13.16 1.40 -25.41
N MET A 288 -12.82 2.65 -25.06
CA MET A 288 -13.21 3.88 -25.73
C MET A 288 -11.98 4.58 -26.32
N GLU A 289 -11.93 4.78 -27.61
CA GLU A 289 -10.82 5.39 -28.33
C GLU A 289 -10.87 6.92 -28.23
N PHE A 290 -12.06 7.50 -28.45
CA PHE A 290 -12.31 8.92 -28.28
C PHE A 290 -13.78 9.25 -27.97
N ILE A 291 -14.00 10.46 -27.44
CA ILE A 291 -15.28 11.11 -27.35
C ILE A 291 -15.16 12.50 -27.97
N GLU A 292 -16.09 12.87 -28.83
CA GLU A 292 -16.12 14.14 -29.54
C GLU A 292 -17.52 14.74 -29.55
N VAL A 293 -17.62 16.06 -29.51
CA VAL A 293 -18.88 16.81 -29.61
C VAL A 293 -18.79 17.72 -30.81
N THR A 294 -19.72 17.58 -31.77
CA THR A 294 -19.72 18.32 -33.01
C THR A 294 -21.15 18.81 -33.37
N PRO A 295 -21.36 20.08 -33.68
CA PRO A 295 -20.41 21.20 -33.63
C PRO A 295 -20.06 21.61 -32.19
N ASN A 296 -18.95 22.30 -32.01
CA ASN A 296 -18.56 22.94 -30.77
C ASN A 296 -17.86 24.26 -31.08
N PRO A 297 -18.44 25.42 -30.76
CA PRO A 297 -19.64 25.67 -29.94
C PRO A 297 -20.96 25.15 -30.51
N VAL A 298 -21.94 24.94 -29.62
CA VAL A 298 -23.26 24.39 -29.91
C VAL A 298 -24.32 25.48 -29.75
N SER A 299 -25.13 25.71 -30.79
CA SER A 299 -26.26 26.63 -30.70
C SER A 299 -27.57 25.91 -30.32
N ASP A 300 -28.00 24.92 -31.13
CA ASP A 300 -29.26 24.20 -30.89
C ASP A 300 -29.07 22.71 -30.69
N GLU A 301 -28.30 22.05 -31.59
CA GLU A 301 -28.10 20.61 -31.58
C GLU A 301 -26.63 20.27 -31.79
N CYS A 302 -26.19 19.21 -31.14
CA CYS A 302 -24.89 18.62 -31.37
C CYS A 302 -24.99 17.07 -31.34
N VAL A 303 -23.96 16.45 -31.90
CA VAL A 303 -23.79 15.00 -31.86
C VAL A 303 -22.56 14.68 -31.01
N VAL A 304 -22.77 13.83 -30.03
CA VAL A 304 -21.69 13.21 -29.25
C VAL A 304 -21.31 11.92 -29.94
N LYS A 305 -20.06 11.82 -30.36
CA LYS A 305 -19.49 10.64 -31.02
C LYS A 305 -18.61 9.90 -30.02
N VAL A 306 -18.85 8.62 -29.83
CA VAL A 306 -18.05 7.74 -29.00
C VAL A 306 -17.57 6.57 -29.83
N ASN A 307 -16.27 6.38 -29.97
CA ASN A 307 -15.71 5.23 -30.69
C ASN A 307 -15.23 4.16 -29.71
N LEU A 308 -15.72 2.91 -29.92
CA LEU A 308 -15.46 1.78 -29.02
C LEU A 308 -14.65 0.68 -29.72
N GLN A 309 -13.68 0.11 -29.01
CA GLN A 309 -12.88 -1.01 -29.48
C GLN A 309 -13.61 -2.38 -29.32
N ARG A 310 -14.59 -2.44 -28.41
CA ARG A 310 -15.46 -3.62 -28.20
C ARG A 310 -16.86 -3.17 -27.78
N ARG A 311 -17.82 -4.11 -27.75
CA ARG A 311 -19.13 -3.85 -27.17
C ARG A 311 -19.00 -3.62 -25.67
N LEU A 312 -19.56 -2.51 -25.16
CA LEU A 312 -19.39 -2.08 -23.78
C LEU A 312 -20.70 -1.45 -23.27
N PHE A 313 -21.01 -1.69 -21.98
CA PHE A 313 -22.06 -0.93 -21.30
C PHE A 313 -21.50 0.44 -20.93
N LEU A 314 -22.14 1.50 -21.41
CA LEU A 314 -21.74 2.87 -21.16
C LEU A 314 -22.86 3.67 -20.53
N ARG A 315 -22.48 4.46 -19.55
CA ARG A 315 -23.26 5.57 -19.05
C ARG A 315 -22.63 6.88 -19.53
N THR A 316 -23.40 7.65 -20.30
CA THR A 316 -22.97 8.95 -20.83
C THR A 316 -23.81 10.05 -20.17
N GLU A 317 -23.14 11.00 -19.55
CA GLU A 317 -23.74 12.05 -18.72
C GLU A 317 -23.30 13.43 -19.18
N LEU A 318 -24.18 14.41 -19.00
CA LEU A 318 -23.91 15.83 -19.15
C LEU A 318 -23.63 16.43 -17.77
N LEU A 319 -22.52 17.16 -17.64
CA LEU A 319 -22.10 17.79 -16.40
C LEU A 319 -21.99 19.31 -16.58
N ASP A 320 -22.28 20.07 -15.52
CA ASP A 320 -21.95 21.49 -15.43
C ASP A 320 -20.47 21.74 -15.07
N VAL A 321 -20.06 22.99 -15.00
CA VAL A 321 -18.68 23.41 -14.64
C VAL A 321 -18.26 22.99 -13.24
N ASN A 322 -19.20 22.69 -12.35
CA ASN A 322 -18.94 22.22 -10.99
C ASN A 322 -18.90 20.69 -10.89
N GLY A 323 -19.02 19.98 -12.03
CA GLY A 323 -19.04 18.51 -12.09
C GLY A 323 -20.38 17.90 -11.68
N ARG A 324 -21.45 18.68 -11.53
CA ARG A 324 -22.79 18.15 -11.18
C ARG A 324 -23.43 17.58 -12.43
N VAL A 325 -24.04 16.40 -12.31
CA VAL A 325 -24.81 15.78 -13.40
C VAL A 325 -26.07 16.62 -13.68
N VAL A 326 -26.12 17.18 -14.89
CA VAL A 326 -27.29 17.92 -15.41
C VAL A 326 -28.30 16.93 -16.00
N SER A 327 -27.82 15.94 -16.76
CA SER A 327 -28.67 14.92 -17.38
C SER A 327 -27.87 13.64 -17.65
N VAL A 328 -28.55 12.49 -17.62
CA VAL A 328 -28.06 11.21 -18.15
C VAL A 328 -28.53 11.10 -19.59
N LEU A 329 -27.60 11.13 -20.53
CA LEU A 329 -27.87 11.14 -21.97
C LEU A 329 -28.13 9.73 -22.52
N SER A 330 -27.41 8.75 -21.97
CA SER A 330 -27.54 7.36 -22.37
C SER A 330 -26.99 6.43 -21.27
N GLU A 331 -27.66 5.31 -21.08
CA GLU A 331 -27.22 4.22 -20.20
C GLU A 331 -27.60 2.89 -20.82
N LYS A 332 -26.69 2.33 -21.65
CA LYS A 332 -26.97 1.12 -22.43
C LYS A 332 -25.69 0.46 -22.94
N PHE A 333 -25.83 -0.78 -23.46
CA PHE A 333 -24.76 -1.37 -24.28
C PHE A 333 -24.64 -0.65 -25.61
N MET A 334 -23.41 -0.20 -25.92
CA MET A 334 -23.02 0.34 -27.22
C MET A 334 -22.14 -0.67 -27.95
N ASN A 335 -22.23 -0.71 -29.28
CA ASN A 335 -21.49 -1.67 -30.08
C ASN A 335 -20.07 -1.20 -30.39
N LYS A 336 -19.19 -2.10 -30.76
CA LYS A 336 -17.87 -1.77 -31.31
C LYS A 336 -18.02 -0.80 -32.50
N GLY A 337 -17.11 0.16 -32.61
CA GLY A 337 -17.07 1.21 -33.61
C GLY A 337 -17.72 2.50 -33.15
N LEU A 338 -18.04 3.36 -34.10
CA LEU A 338 -18.60 4.69 -33.84
C LEU A 338 -20.07 4.60 -33.41
N ASN A 339 -20.36 5.21 -32.27
CA ASN A 339 -21.72 5.39 -31.73
C ASN A 339 -22.00 6.90 -31.64
N GLU A 340 -23.24 7.30 -31.99
CA GLU A 340 -23.65 8.70 -32.01
C GLU A 340 -24.87 8.90 -31.11
N LEU A 341 -24.84 10.03 -30.36
CA LEU A 341 -25.91 10.49 -29.49
C LEU A 341 -26.22 11.93 -29.83
N SER A 342 -27.45 12.23 -30.27
CA SER A 342 -27.89 13.59 -30.54
C SER A 342 -28.35 14.25 -29.24
N ILE A 343 -27.94 15.51 -29.04
CA ILE A 343 -28.30 16.36 -27.91
C ILE A 343 -28.94 17.65 -28.45
N SER A 344 -30.12 17.99 -27.91
CA SER A 344 -30.73 19.29 -28.11
C SER A 344 -30.51 20.17 -26.89
N THR A 345 -29.89 21.34 -27.06
CA THR A 345 -29.64 22.32 -25.99
C THR A 345 -30.94 22.85 -25.41
N SER A 346 -31.91 23.13 -26.27
CA SER A 346 -33.25 23.58 -25.88
C SER A 346 -34.04 22.48 -25.17
N GLY A 347 -33.93 21.22 -25.64
CA GLY A 347 -34.58 20.04 -25.02
C GLY A 347 -34.07 19.76 -23.59
N LEU A 348 -32.84 20.12 -23.31
CA LEU A 348 -32.21 20.00 -21.98
C LEU A 348 -32.23 21.29 -21.16
N ASN A 349 -32.84 22.38 -21.67
CA ASN A 349 -32.87 23.69 -21.05
C ASN A 349 -31.47 24.21 -20.66
N LEU A 350 -30.46 23.97 -21.52
CA LEU A 350 -29.11 24.43 -21.28
C LEU A 350 -29.00 25.92 -21.48
N LYS A 351 -28.29 26.60 -20.57
CA LYS A 351 -27.95 28.02 -20.70
C LYS A 351 -26.61 28.16 -21.41
N PRO A 352 -26.36 29.33 -22.09
CA PRO A 352 -25.03 29.59 -22.57
C PRO A 352 -23.96 29.40 -21.51
N GLY A 353 -22.91 28.65 -21.86
CA GLY A 353 -21.86 28.32 -20.91
C GLY A 353 -21.04 27.09 -21.28
N VAL A 354 -20.15 26.69 -20.36
CA VAL A 354 -19.27 25.52 -20.51
C VAL A 354 -19.89 24.32 -19.86
N TYR A 355 -19.88 23.21 -20.57
CA TYR A 355 -20.36 21.90 -20.11
C TYR A 355 -19.35 20.80 -20.44
N PHE A 356 -19.55 19.64 -19.82
CA PHE A 356 -18.74 18.45 -20.07
C PHE A 356 -19.64 17.27 -20.37
N ILE A 357 -19.26 16.47 -21.37
CA ILE A 357 -19.81 15.12 -21.59
C ILE A 357 -18.83 14.14 -20.95
N ARG A 358 -19.34 13.31 -20.06
CA ARG A 358 -18.60 12.21 -19.47
C ARG A 358 -19.22 10.89 -19.92
N SER A 359 -18.44 10.03 -20.56
CA SER A 359 -18.81 8.65 -20.81
C SER A 359 -17.94 7.72 -19.97
N HIS A 360 -18.56 6.84 -19.22
CA HIS A 360 -17.83 5.87 -18.41
C HIS A 360 -18.42 4.46 -18.56
N GLY A 361 -17.53 3.48 -18.62
CA GLY A 361 -17.79 2.04 -18.54
C GLY A 361 -17.13 1.44 -17.31
N GLU A 362 -16.96 0.11 -17.28
CA GLU A 362 -16.40 -0.59 -16.13
C GLU A 362 -14.96 -0.15 -15.76
N GLN A 363 -14.13 0.18 -16.74
CA GLN A 363 -12.71 0.48 -16.53
C GLN A 363 -12.20 1.72 -17.29
N THR A 364 -13.07 2.41 -18.03
CA THR A 364 -12.67 3.55 -18.86
C THR A 364 -13.58 4.74 -18.64
N ILE A 365 -13.00 5.93 -18.49
CA ILE A 365 -13.72 7.19 -18.39
C ILE A 365 -13.12 8.13 -19.43
N LEU A 366 -13.95 8.69 -20.31
CA LEU A 366 -13.60 9.81 -21.18
C LEU A 366 -14.46 11.02 -20.87
N MET A 367 -13.87 12.20 -21.02
CA MET A 367 -14.56 13.47 -20.81
C MET A 367 -14.21 14.45 -21.92
N GLN A 368 -15.23 15.11 -22.47
CA GLN A 368 -15.09 16.11 -23.50
C GLN A 368 -15.78 17.41 -23.08
N LYS A 369 -15.06 18.52 -23.15
CA LYS A 369 -15.62 19.87 -22.95
C LYS A 369 -16.32 20.33 -24.20
N PHE A 370 -17.50 20.99 -24.06
CA PHE A 370 -18.13 21.75 -25.13
C PHE A 370 -18.74 23.05 -24.60
N ILE A 371 -19.07 23.93 -25.51
CA ILE A 371 -19.57 25.27 -25.22
C ILE A 371 -20.96 25.40 -25.84
N VAL A 372 -21.94 25.89 -25.08
CA VAL A 372 -23.28 26.25 -25.53
C VAL A 372 -23.33 27.78 -25.69
N GLU A 373 -23.80 28.26 -26.86
CA GLU A 373 -23.96 29.69 -27.19
C GLU A 373 -25.36 30.17 -26.88
#